data_5b9394677ecce4fc7de4c073e5069c94
#
_entry.id   5b9394677ecce4fc7de4c073e5069c94
#
_cell.length_a   1.000
_cell.length_b   1.000
_cell.length_c   1.000
_cell.angle_alpha   90.00
_cell.angle_beta   90.00
_cell.angle_gamma   90.00
#
_symmetry.space_group_name_H-M   'P 1'
#
loop_
_entity.id
_entity.type
_entity.pdbx_description
1 polymer ?
#
loop_
_entity_poly.entity_id
_entity_poly.type
_entity_poly.pdbx_seq_one_letter_code
_entity_poly.pdbx_strand_id
1 'polypeptide(L)'
;MPGGGPEWPAGAPVGVTAVIGGKKLTRETGKLGKRADGAVVVRAGETVGLATARGRTEPREGADFFPLTVDIEEKSYAAGKIPGGFFKREGRAGEKAILTARMVDRPIRPLWPKGYKNEVQVIVTTFSADQVHPHDILAINGSSAALMLSPMPFLGPVGAVRIGRIDGRLVINPTLPDLKDSTLDLIVCGSPEAITMVEAGAQEITEEDLIAALELAHGEIKKLCAL
;
A
#
# COMPACT_ATOMS: atom_id res chain seq x y z
N MET A 1 -9.83 24.52 -22.94
CA MET A 1 -9.93 23.05 -23.02
C MET A 1 -10.55 22.54 -21.73
N PRO A 2 -11.72 21.91 -21.73
CA PRO A 2 -12.30 21.35 -20.52
C PRO A 2 -11.55 20.05 -20.19
N GLY A 3 -10.82 20.06 -19.09
CA GLY A 3 -10.26 18.86 -18.49
C GLY A 3 -11.40 18.07 -17.83
N GLY A 4 -12.04 17.21 -18.57
CA GLY A 4 -12.95 16.23 -18.01
C GLY A 4 -12.11 15.13 -17.35
N GLY A 5 -11.84 15.28 -16.06
CA GLY A 5 -11.49 14.12 -15.25
C GLY A 5 -12.67 13.14 -15.25
N PRO A 6 -12.43 11.84 -14.93
CA PRO A 6 -13.48 10.85 -14.92
C PRO A 6 -14.62 11.35 -14.03
N GLU A 7 -15.83 11.49 -14.59
CA GLU A 7 -17.04 11.71 -13.81
C GLU A 7 -17.27 10.43 -12.98
N TRP A 8 -16.88 10.48 -11.72
CA TRP A 8 -17.25 9.45 -10.78
C TRP A 8 -18.76 9.41 -10.67
N PRO A 9 -19.40 8.26 -10.88
CA PRO A 9 -20.83 8.17 -10.76
C PRO A 9 -21.25 8.74 -9.40
N ALA A 10 -22.23 9.62 -9.39
CA ALA A 10 -22.89 10.13 -8.20
C ALA A 10 -23.69 8.98 -7.56
N GLY A 11 -22.98 7.97 -7.08
CA GLY A 11 -23.53 6.74 -6.53
C GLY A 11 -23.00 6.48 -5.12
N ALA A 12 -23.62 5.52 -4.45
CA ALA A 12 -23.17 5.00 -3.17
C ALA A 12 -21.70 4.52 -3.28
N PRO A 13 -20.92 4.60 -2.19
CA PRO A 13 -19.58 4.05 -2.16
C PRO A 13 -19.57 2.59 -2.60
N VAL A 14 -18.60 2.22 -3.43
CA VAL A 14 -18.40 0.82 -3.85
C VAL A 14 -17.29 0.23 -3.00
N GLY A 15 -17.57 -0.91 -2.38
CA GLY A 15 -16.59 -1.59 -1.53
C GLY A 15 -16.48 -3.06 -1.89
N VAL A 16 -15.26 -3.58 -1.81
CA VAL A 16 -14.94 -5.01 -1.95
C VAL A 16 -14.19 -5.48 -0.72
N THR A 17 -14.41 -6.73 -0.35
CA THR A 17 -13.76 -7.34 0.81
C THR A 17 -13.15 -8.68 0.41
N ALA A 18 -11.88 -8.88 0.78
CA ALA A 18 -11.21 -10.17 0.69
C ALA A 18 -10.91 -10.73 2.07
N VAL A 19 -10.76 -12.04 2.13
CA VAL A 19 -10.20 -12.73 3.30
C VAL A 19 -8.80 -13.20 2.92
N ILE A 20 -7.80 -12.58 3.52
CA ILE A 20 -6.38 -12.83 3.28
C ILE A 20 -5.76 -13.38 4.55
N GLY A 21 -5.31 -14.64 4.51
CA GLY A 21 -4.81 -15.30 5.72
C GLY A 21 -5.82 -15.35 6.87
N GLY A 22 -7.11 -15.54 6.57
CA GLY A 22 -8.18 -15.54 7.58
C GLY A 22 -8.62 -14.15 8.08
N LYS A 23 -7.98 -13.06 7.64
CA LYS A 23 -8.27 -11.69 8.05
C LYS A 23 -8.98 -10.91 6.94
N LYS A 24 -9.99 -10.12 7.31
CA LYS A 24 -10.71 -9.27 6.35
C LYS A 24 -9.87 -8.05 5.97
N LEU A 25 -9.70 -7.84 4.67
CA LEU A 25 -9.18 -6.62 4.07
C LEU A 25 -10.27 -6.02 3.20
N THR A 26 -10.62 -4.77 3.46
CA THR A 26 -11.68 -4.05 2.72
C THR A 26 -11.06 -2.90 1.95
N ARG A 27 -11.53 -2.68 0.72
CA ARG A 27 -11.23 -1.53 -0.14
C ARG A 27 -12.55 -0.84 -0.49
N GLU A 28 -12.63 0.46 -0.29
CA GLU A 28 -13.82 1.28 -0.58
C GLU A 28 -13.42 2.49 -1.39
N THR A 29 -14.18 2.80 -2.44
CA THR A 29 -13.99 4.00 -3.27
C THR A 29 -15.27 4.82 -3.38
N GLY A 30 -15.16 6.07 -3.86
CA GLY A 30 -16.30 6.96 -4.13
C GLY A 30 -16.76 7.81 -2.94
N LYS A 31 -16.27 7.57 -1.71
CA LYS A 31 -16.65 8.31 -0.50
C LYS A 31 -15.73 9.49 -0.21
N LEU A 32 -14.42 9.25 -0.24
CA LEU A 32 -13.38 10.21 0.11
C LEU A 32 -12.45 10.44 -1.08
N GLY A 33 -11.68 11.55 -1.02
CA GLY A 33 -10.65 11.82 -2.02
C GLY A 33 -11.17 12.18 -3.42
N LYS A 34 -12.37 12.74 -3.54
CA LYS A 34 -13.06 13.02 -4.83
C LYS A 34 -12.30 13.94 -5.81
N ARG A 35 -11.22 14.60 -5.39
CA ARG A 35 -10.37 15.45 -6.23
C ARG A 35 -9.11 14.75 -6.72
N ALA A 36 -8.83 13.55 -6.21
CA ALA A 36 -7.75 12.71 -6.72
C ALA A 36 -8.22 11.99 -7.99
N ASP A 37 -7.28 11.58 -8.83
CA ASP A 37 -7.57 10.81 -10.03
C ASP A 37 -7.98 9.37 -9.69
N GLY A 38 -7.48 8.85 -8.55
CA GLY A 38 -7.92 7.61 -7.92
C GLY A 38 -7.85 7.73 -6.40
N ALA A 39 -8.85 7.19 -5.69
CA ALA A 39 -8.90 7.22 -4.23
C ALA A 39 -9.54 5.96 -3.66
N VAL A 40 -8.88 5.34 -2.69
CA VAL A 40 -9.34 4.12 -2.04
C VAL A 40 -9.13 4.21 -0.54
N VAL A 41 -10.18 3.95 0.22
CA VAL A 41 -10.08 3.68 1.66
C VAL A 41 -9.78 2.20 1.84
N VAL A 42 -8.73 1.88 2.57
CA VAL A 42 -8.33 0.49 2.91
C VAL A 42 -8.47 0.27 4.40
N ARG A 43 -8.93 -0.93 4.77
CA ARG A 43 -9.13 -1.29 6.18
C ARG A 43 -8.72 -2.73 6.46
N ALA A 44 -8.03 -2.93 7.60
CA ALA A 44 -7.85 -4.23 8.24
C ALA A 44 -8.04 -4.03 9.76
N GLY A 45 -8.97 -4.74 10.37
CA GLY A 45 -9.40 -4.46 11.74
C GLY A 45 -9.87 -3.00 11.88
N GLU A 46 -9.35 -2.28 12.87
CA GLU A 46 -9.62 -0.86 13.07
C GLU A 46 -8.53 0.05 12.47
N THR A 47 -7.51 -0.52 11.83
CA THR A 47 -6.53 0.26 11.06
C THR A 47 -7.15 0.65 9.71
N VAL A 48 -7.20 1.97 9.46
CA VAL A 48 -7.82 2.57 8.26
C VAL A 48 -6.88 3.58 7.63
N GLY A 49 -6.67 3.46 6.34
CA GLY A 49 -5.91 4.42 5.53
C GLY A 49 -6.67 4.87 4.29
N LEU A 50 -6.40 6.08 3.83
CA LEU A 50 -6.84 6.60 2.53
C LEU A 50 -5.62 6.68 1.61
N ALA A 51 -5.64 5.91 0.55
CA ALA A 51 -4.68 6.02 -0.55
C ALA A 51 -5.28 6.86 -1.67
N THR A 52 -4.52 7.85 -2.14
CA THR A 52 -4.88 8.71 -3.26
C THR A 52 -3.77 8.72 -4.30
N ALA A 53 -4.16 8.73 -5.57
CA ALA A 53 -3.24 8.83 -6.68
C ALA A 53 -3.63 10.01 -7.58
N ARG A 54 -2.64 10.78 -8.02
CA ARG A 54 -2.82 11.89 -8.94
C ARG A 54 -1.67 11.95 -9.95
N GLY A 55 -1.99 12.18 -11.21
CA GLY A 55 -1.03 12.35 -12.29
C GLY A 55 -1.16 13.70 -12.98
N ARG A 56 -0.08 14.19 -13.55
CA ARG A 56 -0.16 15.29 -14.51
C ARG A 56 -0.47 14.75 -15.90
N THR A 57 -1.19 15.53 -16.68
CA THR A 57 -1.53 15.20 -18.08
C THR A 57 -0.33 15.38 -19.03
N GLU A 58 0.63 16.21 -18.64
CA GLU A 58 1.82 16.53 -19.43
C GLU A 58 3.09 16.42 -18.60
N PRO A 59 4.22 16.00 -19.19
CA PRO A 59 5.50 15.97 -18.49
C PRO A 59 5.97 17.40 -18.18
N ARG A 60 6.81 17.55 -17.16
CA ARG A 60 7.52 18.82 -16.94
C ARG A 60 8.51 19.05 -18.08
N GLU A 61 8.67 20.31 -18.48
CA GLU A 61 9.68 20.73 -19.46
C GLU A 61 11.08 20.29 -18.97
N GLY A 62 11.83 19.61 -19.83
CA GLY A 62 13.17 19.12 -19.52
C GLY A 62 13.20 17.86 -18.63
N ALA A 63 12.08 17.20 -18.37
CA ALA A 63 12.08 15.96 -17.61
C ALA A 63 12.78 14.83 -18.37
N ASP A 64 13.84 14.26 -17.79
CA ASP A 64 14.62 13.14 -18.32
C ASP A 64 14.33 11.80 -17.60
N PHE A 65 13.64 11.83 -16.46
CA PHE A 65 13.26 10.67 -15.66
C PHE A 65 11.75 10.66 -15.34
N PHE A 66 11.26 9.54 -14.80
CA PHE A 66 9.89 9.40 -14.32
C PHE A 66 9.75 9.93 -12.87
N PRO A 67 9.06 11.07 -12.68
CA PRO A 67 8.90 11.68 -11.36
C PRO A 67 7.71 11.04 -10.62
N LEU A 68 7.94 9.91 -9.96
CA LEU A 68 7.00 9.28 -9.02
C LEU A 68 7.35 9.72 -7.60
N THR A 69 6.38 10.30 -6.91
CA THR A 69 6.47 10.66 -5.49
C THR A 69 5.48 9.83 -4.69
N VAL A 70 5.96 9.20 -3.63
CA VAL A 70 5.13 8.44 -2.69
C VAL A 70 5.33 9.01 -1.29
N ASP A 71 4.24 9.44 -0.67
CA ASP A 71 4.23 9.98 0.68
C ASP A 71 3.31 9.17 1.59
N ILE A 72 3.80 8.82 2.78
CA ILE A 72 3.02 8.18 3.84
C ILE A 72 2.85 9.18 4.97
N GLU A 73 1.60 9.51 5.25
CA GLU A 73 1.24 10.44 6.30
C GLU A 73 0.70 9.68 7.52
N GLU A 74 1.56 9.46 8.51
CA GLU A 74 1.19 8.96 9.82
C GLU A 74 0.72 10.12 10.68
N LYS A 75 -0.58 10.19 10.95
CA LYS A 75 -1.16 11.24 11.78
C LYS A 75 -1.24 10.79 13.24
N SER A 76 -0.78 11.63 14.15
CA SER A 76 -0.81 11.34 15.60
C SER A 76 -2.22 11.04 16.11
N TYR A 77 -3.23 11.72 15.57
CA TYR A 77 -4.64 11.47 15.93
C TYR A 77 -5.11 10.05 15.59
N ALA A 78 -4.53 9.42 14.57
CA ALA A 78 -4.88 8.05 14.19
C ALA A 78 -4.62 7.04 15.31
N ALA A 79 -3.65 7.34 16.19
CA ALA A 79 -3.33 6.56 17.38
C ALA A 79 -3.88 7.20 18.68
N GLY A 80 -4.84 8.13 18.56
CA GLY A 80 -5.40 8.85 19.72
C GLY A 80 -4.42 9.78 20.42
N LYS A 81 -3.37 10.24 19.72
CA LYS A 81 -2.31 11.08 20.29
C LYS A 81 -2.34 12.50 19.74
N ILE A 82 -1.84 13.44 20.51
CA ILE A 82 -1.57 14.80 20.07
C ILE A 82 -0.08 14.88 19.69
N PRO A 83 0.28 15.57 18.59
CA PRO A 83 1.68 15.73 18.20
C PRO A 83 2.51 16.31 19.35
N GLY A 84 3.72 15.78 19.55
CA GLY A 84 4.66 16.25 20.54
C GLY A 84 5.24 17.64 20.22
N GLY A 85 6.16 18.10 21.06
CA GLY A 85 6.84 19.37 20.88
C GLY A 85 5.99 20.59 21.28
N PHE A 86 6.64 21.76 21.25
CA PHE A 86 6.04 23.03 21.68
C PHE A 86 4.86 23.46 20.78
N PHE A 87 5.01 23.32 19.47
CA PHE A 87 4.00 23.77 18.50
C PHE A 87 2.78 22.85 18.34
N LYS A 88 2.79 21.65 18.92
CA LYS A 88 1.70 20.68 18.80
C LYS A 88 1.26 20.41 17.33
N ARG A 89 2.23 20.34 16.43
CA ARG A 89 2.03 20.10 15.00
C ARG A 89 2.70 18.82 14.58
N GLU A 90 2.16 18.19 13.51
CA GLU A 90 2.84 17.09 12.82
C GLU A 90 4.17 17.60 12.26
N GLY A 91 5.24 16.86 12.53
CA GLY A 91 6.58 17.14 12.04
C GLY A 91 6.83 16.56 10.65
N ARG A 92 8.12 16.36 10.33
CA ARG A 92 8.52 15.59 9.15
C ARG A 92 8.12 14.13 9.32
N ALA A 93 7.94 13.43 8.18
CA ALA A 93 7.71 11.98 8.19
C ALA A 93 8.78 11.25 9.02
N GLY A 94 8.32 10.36 9.88
CA GLY A 94 9.21 9.50 10.66
C GLY A 94 9.93 8.48 9.77
N GLU A 95 10.98 7.85 10.29
CA GLU A 95 11.75 6.84 9.57
C GLU A 95 10.85 5.71 9.04
N LYS A 96 9.92 5.22 9.85
CA LYS A 96 8.97 4.18 9.46
C LYS A 96 8.10 4.60 8.27
N ALA A 97 7.59 5.83 8.28
CA ALA A 97 6.81 6.37 7.16
C ALA A 97 7.63 6.44 5.86
N ILE A 98 8.91 6.87 5.97
CA ILE A 98 9.83 6.92 4.82
C ILE A 98 10.09 5.51 4.28
N LEU A 99 10.35 4.54 5.14
CA LEU A 99 10.56 3.14 4.73
C LEU A 99 9.29 2.55 4.09
N THR A 100 8.12 2.82 4.66
CA THR A 100 6.84 2.40 4.07
C THR A 100 6.63 3.04 2.70
N ALA A 101 6.95 4.32 2.52
CA ALA A 101 6.87 4.99 1.22
C ALA A 101 7.77 4.29 0.18
N ARG A 102 8.97 3.88 0.56
CA ARG A 102 9.88 3.12 -0.31
C ARG A 102 9.35 1.72 -0.64
N MET A 103 8.70 1.05 0.31
CA MET A 103 8.04 -0.25 0.07
C MET A 103 6.86 -0.13 -0.90
N VAL A 104 6.17 1.01 -0.93
CA VAL A 104 5.12 1.31 -1.93
C VAL A 104 5.75 1.64 -3.28
N ASP A 105 6.78 2.49 -3.31
CA ASP A 105 7.42 2.96 -4.55
C ASP A 105 8.06 1.83 -5.36
N ARG A 106 8.80 0.93 -4.71
CA ARG A 106 9.58 -0.13 -5.37
C ARG A 106 8.77 -1.05 -6.27
N PRO A 107 7.63 -1.64 -5.84
CA PRO A 107 6.83 -2.51 -6.70
C PRO A 107 6.01 -1.75 -7.75
N ILE A 108 5.71 -0.47 -7.54
CA ILE A 108 4.89 0.35 -8.45
C ILE A 108 5.72 0.96 -9.57
N ARG A 109 6.95 1.41 -9.26
CA ARG A 109 7.81 2.15 -10.19
C ARG A 109 8.11 1.44 -11.51
N PRO A 110 8.34 0.12 -11.58
CA PRO A 110 8.60 -0.56 -12.85
C PRO A 110 7.34 -0.80 -13.70
N LEU A 111 6.15 -0.56 -13.16
CA LEU A 111 4.87 -0.87 -13.82
C LEU A 111 4.28 0.33 -14.57
N TRP A 112 5.13 1.02 -15.33
CA TRP A 112 4.71 2.13 -16.18
C TRP A 112 5.24 1.93 -17.60
N PRO A 113 4.55 2.46 -18.62
CA PRO A 113 5.04 2.37 -20.00
C PRO A 113 6.45 2.97 -20.14
N LYS A 114 7.28 2.35 -20.97
CA LYS A 114 8.61 2.89 -21.27
C LYS A 114 8.50 4.31 -21.80
N GLY A 115 9.31 5.22 -21.24
CA GLY A 115 9.31 6.62 -21.62
C GLY A 115 8.21 7.47 -20.98
N TYR A 116 7.38 6.91 -20.09
CA TYR A 116 6.43 7.70 -19.31
C TYR A 116 7.16 8.68 -18.39
N LYS A 117 6.87 9.97 -18.51
CA LYS A 117 7.57 11.06 -17.81
C LYS A 117 6.63 12.03 -17.10
N ASN A 118 5.32 11.77 -17.12
CA ASN A 118 4.37 12.60 -16.40
C ASN A 118 4.53 12.41 -14.90
N GLU A 119 4.45 13.49 -14.15
CA GLU A 119 4.54 13.43 -12.68
C GLU A 119 3.37 12.67 -12.10
N VAL A 120 3.66 11.73 -11.20
CA VAL A 120 2.68 10.97 -10.45
C VAL A 120 2.93 11.11 -8.96
N GLN A 121 1.90 11.42 -8.21
CA GLN A 121 1.94 11.48 -6.76
C GLN A 121 0.96 10.47 -6.16
N VAL A 122 1.46 9.69 -5.22
CA VAL A 122 0.66 8.77 -4.39
C VAL A 122 0.81 9.19 -2.94
N ILE A 123 -0.31 9.45 -2.28
CA ILE A 123 -0.32 9.81 -0.85
C ILE A 123 -1.20 8.81 -0.11
N VAL A 124 -0.66 8.24 0.97
CA VAL A 124 -1.43 7.39 1.89
C VAL A 124 -1.48 8.05 3.25
N THR A 125 -2.69 8.40 3.68
CA THR A 125 -2.92 9.01 4.99
C THR A 125 -3.57 7.99 5.93
N THR A 126 -2.95 7.74 7.08
CA THR A 126 -3.49 6.86 8.12
C THR A 126 -4.53 7.61 8.94
N PHE A 127 -5.79 7.17 8.89
CA PHE A 127 -6.91 7.78 9.63
C PHE A 127 -7.14 7.16 11.00
N SER A 128 -6.87 5.87 11.11
CA SER A 128 -6.98 5.12 12.36
C SER A 128 -5.91 4.04 12.42
N ALA A 129 -5.35 3.78 13.58
CA ALA A 129 -4.35 2.75 13.83
C ALA A 129 -4.67 2.04 15.14
N ASP A 130 -5.04 0.77 15.05
CA ASP A 130 -5.38 -0.06 16.21
C ASP A 130 -4.15 -0.62 16.94
N GLN A 131 -2.95 -0.34 16.43
CA GLN A 131 -1.66 -0.84 16.92
C GLN A 131 -1.56 -2.39 16.92
N VAL A 132 -2.44 -3.04 16.21
CA VAL A 132 -2.50 -4.50 15.98
C VAL A 132 -2.19 -4.83 14.54
N HIS A 133 -2.83 -4.15 13.59
CA HIS A 133 -2.67 -4.38 12.16
C HIS A 133 -1.68 -3.37 11.56
N PRO A 134 -0.55 -3.84 10.98
CA PRO A 134 0.41 -2.96 10.30
C PRO A 134 -0.26 -2.20 9.15
N HIS A 135 0.01 -0.89 9.04
CA HIS A 135 -0.57 -0.06 7.98
C HIS A 135 0.23 -0.09 6.66
N ASP A 136 1.46 -0.60 6.67
CA ASP A 136 2.34 -0.65 5.51
C ASP A 136 1.79 -1.55 4.38
N ILE A 137 1.30 -2.75 4.71
CA ILE A 137 0.64 -3.65 3.77
C ILE A 137 -0.64 -3.00 3.20
N LEU A 138 -1.39 -2.28 4.04
CA LEU A 138 -2.56 -1.52 3.58
C LEU A 138 -2.16 -0.39 2.63
N ALA A 139 -1.03 0.29 2.91
CA ALA A 139 -0.52 1.36 2.07
C ALA A 139 -0.19 0.85 0.66
N ILE A 140 0.49 -0.29 0.53
CA ILE A 140 0.83 -0.88 -0.78
C ILE A 140 -0.44 -1.27 -1.54
N ASN A 141 -1.32 -2.02 -0.90
CA ASN A 141 -2.56 -2.49 -1.52
C ASN A 141 -3.52 -1.35 -1.89
N GLY A 142 -3.59 -0.31 -1.04
CA GLY A 142 -4.40 0.87 -1.30
C GLY A 142 -3.86 1.71 -2.44
N SER A 143 -2.54 1.91 -2.49
CA SER A 143 -1.88 2.66 -3.57
C SER A 143 -2.06 1.98 -4.92
N SER A 144 -1.89 0.66 -4.99
CA SER A 144 -2.15 -0.11 -6.20
C SER A 144 -3.60 0.05 -6.66
N ALA A 145 -4.56 -0.12 -5.77
CA ALA A 145 -5.98 0.04 -6.10
C ALA A 145 -6.33 1.47 -6.54
N ALA A 146 -5.76 2.51 -5.90
CA ALA A 146 -5.97 3.89 -6.29
C ALA A 146 -5.41 4.18 -7.69
N LEU A 147 -4.24 3.64 -8.02
CA LEU A 147 -3.65 3.75 -9.35
C LEU A 147 -4.47 3.03 -10.42
N MET A 148 -4.98 1.82 -10.12
CA MET A 148 -5.86 1.07 -11.04
C MET A 148 -7.19 1.78 -11.33
N LEU A 149 -7.73 2.52 -10.34
CA LEU A 149 -8.95 3.31 -10.50
C LEU A 149 -8.72 4.66 -11.20
N SER A 150 -7.47 5.07 -11.38
CA SER A 150 -7.11 6.33 -12.03
C SER A 150 -7.05 6.17 -13.56
N PRO A 151 -7.14 7.27 -14.33
CA PRO A 151 -6.96 7.23 -15.78
C PRO A 151 -5.48 7.10 -16.21
N MET A 152 -4.57 6.97 -15.28
CA MET A 152 -3.14 6.86 -15.56
C MET A 152 -2.80 5.48 -16.15
N PRO A 153 -1.79 5.37 -17.04
CA PRO A 153 -1.44 4.12 -17.70
C PRO A 153 -0.59 3.19 -16.81
N PHE A 154 -1.11 2.89 -15.62
CA PHE A 154 -0.48 1.97 -14.69
C PHE A 154 -0.70 0.51 -15.13
N LEU A 155 0.39 -0.27 -15.22
CA LEU A 155 0.40 -1.65 -15.71
C LEU A 155 0.24 -2.69 -14.59
N GLY A 156 -0.34 -2.28 -13.44
CA GLY A 156 -0.68 -3.20 -12.34
C GLY A 156 -1.87 -4.11 -12.66
N PRO A 157 -2.50 -4.72 -11.65
CA PRO A 157 -2.37 -4.44 -10.22
C PRO A 157 -1.14 -5.04 -9.53
N VAL A 158 -0.85 -4.53 -8.33
CA VAL A 158 0.10 -5.11 -7.38
C VAL A 158 -0.63 -5.45 -6.09
N GLY A 159 -0.42 -6.65 -5.58
CA GLY A 159 -0.83 -7.06 -4.24
C GLY A 159 0.37 -7.17 -3.30
N ALA A 160 0.14 -7.03 -2.01
CA ALA A 160 1.16 -7.21 -0.98
C ALA A 160 0.61 -7.96 0.22
N VAL A 161 1.42 -8.84 0.78
CA VAL A 161 1.18 -9.53 2.05
C VAL A 161 2.45 -9.57 2.88
N ARG A 162 2.28 -9.73 4.20
CA ARG A 162 3.37 -10.01 5.13
C ARG A 162 3.29 -11.46 5.56
N ILE A 163 4.42 -12.15 5.64
CA ILE A 163 4.53 -13.50 6.18
C ILE A 163 5.42 -13.47 7.42
N GLY A 164 4.89 -13.98 8.52
CA GLY A 164 5.67 -14.28 9.71
C GLY A 164 5.90 -15.78 9.86
N ARG A 165 6.88 -16.17 10.69
CA ARG A 165 7.10 -17.55 11.10
C ARG A 165 7.11 -17.63 12.62
N ILE A 166 6.01 -18.18 13.17
CA ILE A 166 5.73 -18.23 14.61
C ILE A 166 5.58 -19.71 15.01
N ASP A 167 6.31 -20.16 16.00
CA ASP A 167 6.32 -21.56 16.44
C ASP A 167 6.52 -22.54 15.26
N GLY A 168 7.42 -22.19 14.32
CA GLY A 168 7.72 -22.99 13.14
C GLY A 168 6.65 -22.97 12.05
N ARG A 169 5.56 -22.21 12.20
CA ARG A 169 4.46 -22.11 11.22
C ARG A 169 4.45 -20.78 10.50
N LEU A 170 4.19 -20.80 9.20
CA LEU A 170 4.00 -19.61 8.40
C LEU A 170 2.62 -18.99 8.65
N VAL A 171 2.59 -17.70 8.95
CA VAL A 171 1.39 -16.92 9.27
C VAL A 171 1.29 -15.74 8.31
N ILE A 172 0.12 -15.61 7.64
CA ILE A 172 -0.16 -14.52 6.72
C ILE A 172 -0.66 -13.30 7.50
N ASN A 173 -0.08 -12.14 7.20
CA ASN A 173 -0.39 -10.86 7.82
C ASN A 173 -0.43 -10.95 9.37
N PRO A 174 0.65 -11.41 10.03
CA PRO A 174 0.72 -11.47 11.48
C PRO A 174 0.46 -10.09 12.09
N THR A 175 -0.06 -10.08 13.31
CA THR A 175 -0.28 -8.83 14.05
C THR A 175 1.05 -8.27 14.56
N LEU A 176 1.08 -6.98 14.93
CA LEU A 176 2.28 -6.37 15.53
C LEU A 176 2.75 -7.09 16.81
N PRO A 177 1.85 -7.56 17.72
CA PRO A 177 2.27 -8.44 18.80
C PRO A 177 2.89 -9.76 18.33
N ASP A 178 2.28 -10.44 17.35
CA ASP A 178 2.77 -11.71 16.82
C ASP A 178 4.17 -11.59 16.18
N LEU A 179 4.44 -10.45 15.56
CA LEU A 179 5.75 -10.18 14.93
C LEU A 179 6.91 -10.13 15.91
N LYS A 180 6.66 -9.89 17.20
CA LYS A 180 7.72 -9.87 18.22
C LYS A 180 8.32 -11.25 18.45
N ASP A 181 7.49 -12.29 18.30
CA ASP A 181 7.87 -13.69 18.52
C ASP A 181 8.17 -14.42 17.19
N SER A 182 8.11 -13.67 16.07
CA SER A 182 8.34 -14.20 14.74
C SER A 182 9.83 -14.26 14.40
N THR A 183 10.27 -15.40 13.90
CA THR A 183 11.65 -15.58 13.36
C THR A 183 11.79 -15.10 11.92
N LEU A 184 10.66 -14.75 11.26
CA LEU A 184 10.63 -14.21 9.91
C LEU A 184 9.68 -13.01 9.88
N ASP A 185 10.13 -11.90 9.33
CA ASP A 185 9.29 -10.77 8.90
C ASP A 185 9.53 -10.54 7.42
N LEU A 186 8.65 -11.09 6.58
CA LEU A 186 8.80 -11.10 5.13
C LEU A 186 7.63 -10.35 4.49
N ILE A 187 7.92 -9.23 3.84
CA ILE A 187 6.96 -8.51 3.01
C ILE A 187 7.19 -8.90 1.56
N VAL A 188 6.13 -9.36 0.91
CA VAL A 188 6.15 -9.77 -0.49
C VAL A 188 5.15 -8.94 -1.27
N CYS A 189 5.58 -8.39 -2.39
CA CYS A 189 4.72 -7.71 -3.35
C CYS A 189 4.85 -8.37 -4.71
N GLY A 190 3.76 -8.39 -5.48
CA GLY A 190 3.77 -8.98 -6.80
C GLY A 190 2.52 -8.68 -7.60
N SER A 191 2.60 -9.01 -8.88
CA SER A 191 1.47 -9.11 -9.80
C SER A 191 0.87 -10.52 -9.75
N PRO A 192 -0.23 -10.80 -10.49
CA PRO A 192 -0.72 -12.17 -10.64
C PRO A 192 0.31 -13.15 -11.20
N GLU A 193 1.26 -12.65 -12.01
CA GLU A 193 2.23 -13.46 -12.74
C GLU A 193 3.54 -13.67 -11.97
N ALA A 194 4.00 -12.64 -11.21
CA ALA A 194 5.33 -12.67 -10.62
C ALA A 194 5.44 -11.86 -9.33
N ILE A 195 6.38 -12.28 -8.47
CA ILE A 195 6.83 -11.50 -7.33
C ILE A 195 7.73 -10.38 -7.86
N THR A 196 7.45 -9.13 -7.47
CA THR A 196 8.15 -7.93 -7.94
C THR A 196 9.02 -7.28 -6.87
N MET A 197 8.73 -7.52 -5.59
CA MET A 197 9.50 -6.97 -4.47
C MET A 197 9.44 -7.89 -3.26
N VAL A 198 10.56 -8.02 -2.60
CA VAL A 198 10.73 -8.73 -1.33
C VAL A 198 11.51 -7.85 -0.37
N GLU A 199 11.06 -7.76 0.87
CA GLU A 199 11.75 -7.15 2.00
C GLU A 199 11.72 -8.15 3.16
N ALA A 200 12.88 -8.54 3.70
CA ALA A 200 12.95 -9.59 4.70
C ALA A 200 13.83 -9.20 5.88
N GLY A 201 13.32 -9.48 7.09
CA GLY A 201 14.09 -9.64 8.31
C GLY A 201 13.98 -11.09 8.79
N ALA A 202 15.08 -11.80 8.99
CA ALA A 202 15.06 -13.19 9.34
C ALA A 202 16.11 -13.52 10.42
N GLN A 203 15.77 -14.50 11.27
CA GLN A 203 16.64 -15.08 12.29
C GLN A 203 16.89 -16.55 11.92
N GLU A 204 17.98 -16.82 11.19
CA GLU A 204 18.45 -18.17 10.82
C GLU A 204 17.34 -19.06 10.20
N ILE A 205 16.67 -18.56 9.16
CA ILE A 205 15.63 -19.30 8.42
C ILE A 205 16.28 -20.10 7.30
N THR A 206 15.80 -21.33 7.06
CA THR A 206 16.25 -22.15 5.94
C THR A 206 15.76 -21.60 4.60
N GLU A 207 16.47 -21.94 3.53
CA GLU A 207 16.07 -21.56 2.16
C GLU A 207 14.74 -22.20 1.77
N GLU A 208 14.49 -23.45 2.22
CA GLU A 208 13.23 -24.13 1.99
C GLU A 208 12.06 -23.42 2.65
N ASP A 209 12.20 -22.98 3.91
CA ASP A 209 11.17 -22.21 4.62
C ASP A 209 10.91 -20.87 3.91
N LEU A 210 11.95 -20.21 3.39
CA LEU A 210 11.81 -18.96 2.66
C LEU A 210 11.07 -19.15 1.32
N ILE A 211 11.39 -20.21 0.58
CA ILE A 211 10.70 -20.55 -0.67
C ILE A 211 9.22 -20.83 -0.39
N ALA A 212 8.93 -21.64 0.62
CA ALA A 212 7.55 -21.93 1.03
C ALA A 212 6.78 -20.65 1.43
N ALA A 213 7.45 -19.71 2.11
CA ALA A 213 6.85 -18.42 2.47
C ALA A 213 6.55 -17.55 1.24
N LEU A 214 7.42 -17.54 0.24
CA LEU A 214 7.21 -16.81 -1.02
C LEU A 214 6.07 -17.41 -1.84
N GLU A 215 5.96 -18.72 -1.93
CA GLU A 215 4.87 -19.41 -2.62
C GLU A 215 3.53 -19.13 -1.94
N LEU A 216 3.48 -19.22 -0.61
CA LEU A 216 2.30 -18.89 0.18
C LEU A 216 1.87 -17.44 -0.05
N ALA A 217 2.82 -16.50 0.00
CA ALA A 217 2.59 -15.09 -0.24
C ALA A 217 2.02 -14.82 -1.64
N HIS A 218 2.61 -15.42 -2.68
CA HIS A 218 2.16 -15.22 -4.06
C HIS A 218 0.75 -15.77 -4.29
N GLY A 219 0.37 -16.87 -3.62
CA GLY A 219 -1.00 -17.38 -3.63
C GLY A 219 -2.04 -16.37 -3.12
N GLU A 220 -1.72 -15.64 -2.05
CA GLU A 220 -2.59 -14.60 -1.50
C GLU A 220 -2.55 -13.30 -2.32
N ILE A 221 -1.40 -12.96 -2.90
CA ILE A 221 -1.24 -11.81 -3.80
C ILE A 221 -2.16 -11.93 -5.02
N LYS A 222 -2.26 -13.11 -5.63
CA LYS A 222 -3.18 -13.37 -6.74
C LYS A 222 -4.63 -13.06 -6.38
N LYS A 223 -5.07 -13.41 -5.16
CA LYS A 223 -6.42 -13.09 -4.68
C LYS A 223 -6.61 -11.58 -4.53
N LEU A 224 -5.58 -10.86 -4.04
CA LEU A 224 -5.61 -9.41 -3.90
C LEU A 224 -5.66 -8.69 -5.25
N CYS A 225 -4.97 -9.21 -6.25
CA CYS A 225 -4.96 -8.63 -7.59
C CYS A 225 -6.26 -8.89 -8.36
N ALA A 226 -7.01 -9.93 -8.01
CA ALA A 226 -8.30 -10.26 -8.62
C ALA A 226 -9.49 -9.42 -8.10
N LEU A 227 -9.28 -8.61 -7.06
CA LEU A 227 -10.27 -7.71 -6.46
C LEU A 227 -10.35 -6.37 -7.18
#